data_97cc9e3dd641ac9c9921c71d3fc2a51a
#
_entry.id   97cc9e3dd641ac9c9921c71d3fc2a51a
#
_cell.length_a   1.000
_cell.length_b   1.000
_cell.length_c   1.000
_cell.angle_alpha   90.00
_cell.angle_beta   90.00
_cell.angle_gamma   90.00
#
_symmetry.space_group_name_H-M   'P 1'
#
loop_
_entity.id
_entity.type
_entity.pdbx_description
1 polymer ?
#
loop_
_entity_poly.entity_id
_entity_poly.type
_entity_poly.pdbx_seq_one_letter_code
_entity_poly.pdbx_strand_id
1 'polypeptide(L)'
;RLISSAASDVYKRQNPDHETHIKMKLNNPLGKIPVLMTPNNQYVFDSRVIVELLNDTSGKLYPNDDNKKIILTNAALTEGLVDASLLYVYSIRYAGDQKPSEVWQKLQLTKIENTIDYLDKNVSNDFNPSKVYISHIGLIVALDYLNFRKIYDWEMKTKNLDAWHKQVSASMPGYKETYPKDPS
;
A
#
# COMPACT_ATOMS: atom_id res chain seq x y z
N ARG A 1 7.69 -18.43 -0.69
CA ARG A 1 6.21 -18.42 -0.64
C ARG A 1 5.75 -17.10 -0.03
N LEU A 2 5.15 -16.24 -0.82
CA LEU A 2 4.50 -15.02 -0.32
C LEU A 2 3.22 -15.44 0.42
N ILE A 3 3.13 -15.08 1.68
CA ILE A 3 1.87 -15.20 2.42
C ILE A 3 1.10 -13.91 2.18
N SER A 4 0.40 -13.85 1.05
CA SER A 4 -0.57 -12.80 0.74
C SER A 4 -1.96 -13.31 1.09
N SER A 5 -2.78 -12.46 1.67
CA SER A 5 -4.14 -12.82 2.04
C SER A 5 -5.15 -11.79 1.55
N ALA A 6 -6.31 -12.29 1.18
CA ALA A 6 -7.50 -11.48 0.94
C ALA A 6 -7.86 -10.62 2.16
N ALA A 7 -8.53 -9.50 1.96
CA ALA A 7 -8.81 -8.51 3.00
C ALA A 7 -9.50 -9.06 4.26
N SER A 8 -10.32 -10.12 4.13
CA SER A 8 -10.96 -10.83 5.26
C SER A 8 -9.96 -11.56 6.13
N ASP A 9 -8.97 -12.17 5.50
CA ASP A 9 -7.93 -12.93 6.16
C ASP A 9 -6.98 -11.99 6.92
N VAL A 10 -6.73 -10.79 6.38
CA VAL A 10 -6.02 -9.71 7.09
C VAL A 10 -6.77 -9.29 8.34
N TYR A 11 -8.09 -9.16 8.29
CA TYR A 11 -8.90 -8.80 9.45
C TYR A 11 -8.84 -9.84 10.58
N LYS A 12 -9.01 -11.11 10.23
CA LYS A 12 -8.91 -12.22 11.19
C LYS A 12 -7.51 -12.33 11.79
N ARG A 13 -6.47 -12.08 11.00
CA ARG A 13 -5.06 -12.15 11.42
C ARG A 13 -4.64 -11.01 12.35
N GLN A 14 -5.39 -9.90 12.39
CA GLN A 14 -5.15 -8.79 13.30
C GLN A 14 -5.72 -9.03 14.70
N ASN A 15 -6.56 -10.05 14.90
CA ASN A 15 -6.98 -10.47 16.23
C ASN A 15 -5.80 -11.16 16.94
N PRO A 16 -5.34 -10.64 18.10
CA PRO A 16 -4.19 -11.20 18.83
C PRO A 16 -4.33 -12.68 19.20
N ASP A 17 -5.56 -13.15 19.40
CA ASP A 17 -5.89 -14.52 19.80
C ASP A 17 -6.15 -15.47 18.61
N HIS A 18 -6.13 -14.94 17.38
CA HIS A 18 -6.35 -15.77 16.20
C HIS A 18 -5.10 -16.62 15.91
N GLU A 19 -5.28 -17.91 15.65
CA GLU A 19 -4.20 -18.86 15.38
C GLU A 19 -3.21 -18.37 14.30
N THR A 20 -3.72 -17.73 13.26
CA THR A 20 -2.91 -17.17 12.18
C THR A 20 -2.05 -16.00 12.68
N HIS A 21 -2.57 -15.15 13.59
CA HIS A 21 -1.80 -14.07 14.17
C HIS A 21 -0.68 -14.60 15.06
N ILE A 22 -0.96 -15.63 15.84
CA ILE A 22 0.05 -16.33 16.66
C ILE A 22 1.14 -16.92 15.75
N LYS A 23 0.77 -17.62 14.67
CA LYS A 23 1.72 -18.14 13.68
C LYS A 23 2.55 -17.03 13.00
N MET A 24 1.95 -15.87 12.73
CA MET A 24 2.67 -14.74 12.15
C MET A 24 3.73 -14.18 13.10
N LYS A 25 3.44 -14.11 14.41
CA LYS A 25 4.41 -13.65 15.43
C LYS A 25 5.66 -14.54 15.49
N LEU A 26 5.54 -15.80 15.18
CA LEU A 26 6.69 -16.72 15.13
C LEU A 26 7.66 -16.35 13.99
N ASN A 27 7.15 -15.77 12.90
CA ASN A 27 7.90 -15.45 11.69
C ASN A 27 8.30 -13.97 11.61
N ASN A 28 7.54 -13.10 12.29
CA ASN A 28 7.79 -11.67 12.45
C ASN A 28 7.35 -11.25 13.85
N PRO A 29 8.28 -10.87 14.74
CA PRO A 29 7.96 -10.48 16.13
C PRO A 29 6.94 -9.34 16.23
N LEU A 30 6.85 -8.49 15.20
CA LEU A 30 5.85 -7.41 15.13
C LEU A 30 4.44 -7.90 14.79
N GLY A 31 4.28 -9.18 14.39
CA GLY A 31 2.99 -9.72 13.95
C GLY A 31 2.43 -9.04 12.69
N LYS A 32 3.29 -8.40 11.89
CA LYS A 32 2.91 -7.68 10.69
C LYS A 32 3.17 -8.48 9.42
N ILE A 33 2.37 -8.22 8.40
CA ILE A 33 2.56 -8.67 7.02
C ILE A 33 3.01 -7.49 6.15
N PRO A 34 3.72 -7.77 5.04
CA PRO A 34 4.08 -9.09 4.52
C PRO A 34 5.27 -9.74 5.24
N VAL A 35 5.37 -11.05 5.13
CA VAL A 35 6.55 -11.83 5.50
C VAL A 35 6.88 -12.79 4.35
N LEU A 36 8.12 -12.78 3.90
CA LEU A 36 8.63 -13.66 2.87
C LEU A 36 9.52 -14.73 3.49
N MET A 37 9.23 -16.00 3.22
CA MET A 37 10.14 -17.09 3.54
C MET A 37 11.05 -17.38 2.34
N THR A 38 12.35 -17.26 2.55
CA THR A 38 13.36 -17.55 1.52
C THR A 38 13.56 -19.07 1.36
N PRO A 39 14.22 -19.52 0.27
CA PRO A 39 14.57 -20.94 0.11
C PRO A 39 15.40 -21.53 1.26
N ASN A 40 16.17 -20.69 1.95
CA ASN A 40 17.00 -21.09 3.10
C ASN A 40 16.23 -21.05 4.44
N ASN A 41 14.90 -21.00 4.40
CA ASN A 41 14.02 -20.90 5.57
C ASN A 41 14.25 -19.65 6.45
N GLN A 42 14.79 -18.56 5.88
CA GLN A 42 14.87 -17.28 6.56
C GLN A 42 13.60 -16.47 6.30
N TYR A 43 13.15 -15.73 7.32
CA TYR A 43 12.01 -14.83 7.20
C TYR A 43 12.49 -13.40 6.98
N VAL A 44 12.00 -12.78 5.91
CA VAL A 44 12.32 -11.40 5.52
C VAL A 44 11.07 -10.56 5.67
N PHE A 45 11.17 -9.44 6.31
CA PHE A 45 10.17 -8.39 6.54
C PHE A 45 10.91 -7.06 6.82
N ASP A 46 10.35 -5.83 6.57
CA ASP A 46 9.00 -5.62 6.05
C ASP A 46 8.95 -5.62 4.51
N SER A 47 7.89 -5.01 3.95
CA SER A 47 7.69 -4.90 2.48
C SER A 47 8.87 -4.24 1.76
N ARG A 48 9.55 -3.28 2.37
CA ARG A 48 10.70 -2.57 1.77
C ARG A 48 11.86 -3.51 1.56
N VAL A 49 12.21 -4.31 2.56
CA VAL A 49 13.28 -5.29 2.48
C VAL A 49 12.93 -6.40 1.49
N ILE A 50 11.66 -6.84 1.46
CA ILE A 50 11.17 -7.82 0.50
C ILE A 50 11.29 -7.28 -0.94
N VAL A 51 10.90 -6.03 -1.16
CA VAL A 51 11.02 -5.36 -2.47
C VAL A 51 12.48 -5.26 -2.92
N GLU A 52 13.40 -4.93 -2.02
CA GLU A 52 14.82 -4.88 -2.32
C GLU A 52 15.34 -6.25 -2.76
N LEU A 53 15.05 -7.29 -1.99
CA LEU A 53 15.40 -8.67 -2.33
C LEU A 53 14.84 -9.12 -3.68
N LEU A 54 13.59 -8.77 -3.99
CA LEU A 54 12.95 -9.07 -5.27
C LEU A 54 13.58 -8.26 -6.42
N ASN A 55 13.99 -7.03 -6.17
CA ASN A 55 14.69 -6.22 -7.17
C ASN A 55 16.09 -6.73 -7.45
N ASP A 56 16.83 -7.19 -6.44
CA ASP A 56 18.16 -7.81 -6.63
C ASP A 56 18.10 -9.00 -7.59
N THR A 57 16.99 -9.72 -7.58
CA THR A 57 16.78 -10.88 -8.46
C THR A 57 16.26 -10.47 -9.84
N SER A 58 15.37 -9.48 -9.92
CA SER A 58 14.65 -9.15 -11.16
C SER A 58 15.21 -7.93 -11.90
N GLY A 59 15.80 -6.97 -11.18
CA GLY A 59 16.23 -5.68 -11.71
C GLY A 59 15.09 -4.80 -12.28
N LYS A 60 13.81 -5.10 -11.95
CA LYS A 60 12.65 -4.50 -12.61
C LYS A 60 11.86 -3.52 -11.75
N LEU A 61 12.02 -3.56 -10.42
CA LEU A 61 11.21 -2.75 -9.52
C LEU A 61 11.70 -1.31 -9.39
N TYR A 62 12.98 -1.07 -9.59
CA TYR A 62 13.59 0.25 -9.74
C TYR A 62 14.90 0.15 -10.51
N PRO A 63 15.32 1.22 -11.22
CA PRO A 63 16.57 1.22 -11.97
C PRO A 63 17.78 1.28 -11.03
N ASN A 64 18.93 0.89 -11.56
CA ASN A 64 20.21 1.01 -10.84
C ASN A 64 21.04 2.19 -11.38
N ASP A 65 20.40 3.35 -11.54
CA ASP A 65 20.96 4.59 -12.04
C ASP A 65 20.50 5.78 -11.16
N ASP A 66 20.77 7.01 -11.60
CA ASP A 66 20.43 8.24 -10.87
C ASP A 66 18.93 8.41 -10.61
N ASN A 67 18.06 7.75 -11.40
CA ASN A 67 16.60 7.78 -11.21
C ASN A 67 16.15 6.95 -10.01
N LYS A 68 17.00 6.05 -9.49
CA LYS A 68 16.68 5.22 -8.32
C LYS A 68 16.14 6.05 -7.15
N LYS A 69 16.80 7.18 -6.85
CA LYS A 69 16.41 8.05 -5.73
C LYS A 69 15.00 8.61 -5.91
N ILE A 70 14.66 9.05 -7.13
CA ILE A 70 13.33 9.59 -7.45
C ILE A 70 12.27 8.51 -7.28
N ILE A 71 12.50 7.33 -7.85
CA ILE A 71 11.58 6.19 -7.75
C ILE A 71 11.35 5.76 -6.29
N LEU A 72 12.41 5.70 -5.49
CA LEU A 72 12.29 5.34 -4.07
C LEU A 72 11.62 6.45 -3.25
N THR A 73 11.84 7.72 -3.59
CA THR A 73 11.12 8.85 -2.96
C THR A 73 9.63 8.80 -3.28
N ASN A 74 9.28 8.52 -4.53
CA ASN A 74 7.88 8.36 -4.93
C ASN A 74 7.25 7.13 -4.28
N ALA A 75 7.99 6.03 -4.11
CA ALA A 75 7.53 4.86 -3.36
C ALA A 75 7.27 5.21 -1.89
N ALA A 76 8.15 5.96 -1.25
CA ALA A 76 7.96 6.42 0.13
C ALA A 76 6.75 7.36 0.27
N LEU A 77 6.48 8.22 -0.73
CA LEU A 77 5.28 9.06 -0.76
C LEU A 77 4.00 8.21 -0.79
N THR A 78 3.96 7.17 -1.65
CA THR A 78 2.80 6.28 -1.75
C THR A 78 2.61 5.42 -0.50
N GLU A 79 3.69 4.96 0.12
CA GLU A 79 3.65 4.29 1.44
C GLU A 79 3.08 5.23 2.52
N GLY A 80 3.53 6.48 2.56
CA GLY A 80 3.01 7.48 3.50
C GLY A 80 1.50 7.75 3.31
N LEU A 81 1.00 7.68 2.07
CA LEU A 81 -0.43 7.77 1.78
C LEU A 81 -1.19 6.57 2.34
N VAL A 82 -0.67 5.34 2.18
CA VAL A 82 -1.25 4.12 2.76
C VAL A 82 -1.22 4.19 4.29
N ASP A 83 -0.11 4.63 4.88
CA ASP A 83 0.03 4.76 6.34
C ASP A 83 -1.00 5.73 6.92
N ALA A 84 -1.15 6.91 6.32
CA ALA A 84 -2.18 7.89 6.74
C ALA A 84 -3.59 7.28 6.63
N SER A 85 -3.86 6.55 5.56
CA SER A 85 -5.14 5.88 5.34
C SER A 85 -5.40 4.77 6.37
N LEU A 86 -4.40 3.95 6.68
CA LEU A 86 -4.48 2.93 7.73
C LEU A 86 -4.72 3.54 9.11
N LEU A 87 -3.98 4.59 9.45
CA LEU A 87 -4.14 5.29 10.74
C LEU A 87 -5.53 5.92 10.88
N TYR A 88 -6.09 6.44 9.78
CA TYR A 88 -7.47 6.92 9.76
C TYR A 88 -8.45 5.77 10.05
N VAL A 89 -8.37 4.67 9.32
CA VAL A 89 -9.24 3.49 9.51
C VAL A 89 -9.09 2.91 10.92
N TYR A 90 -7.87 2.81 11.42
CA TYR A 90 -7.62 2.26 12.76
C TYR A 90 -8.15 3.15 13.88
N SER A 91 -8.15 4.47 13.69
CA SER A 91 -8.74 5.39 14.66
C SER A 91 -10.24 5.14 14.87
N ILE A 92 -10.94 4.68 13.82
CA ILE A 92 -12.35 4.29 13.89
C ILE A 92 -12.49 2.88 14.45
N ARG A 93 -11.73 1.93 13.91
CA ARG A 93 -11.85 0.50 14.21
C ARG A 93 -11.54 0.18 15.68
N TYR A 94 -10.56 0.85 16.25
CA TYR A 94 -10.08 0.60 17.61
C TYR A 94 -10.52 1.65 18.63
N ALA A 95 -11.50 2.48 18.29
CA ALA A 95 -12.07 3.43 19.25
C ALA A 95 -12.84 2.76 20.38
N GLY A 96 -13.26 1.49 20.22
CA GLY A 96 -14.14 0.80 21.16
C GLY A 96 -15.48 1.54 21.31
N ASP A 97 -15.91 1.74 22.56
CA ASP A 97 -17.12 2.50 22.89
C ASP A 97 -16.91 4.03 22.86
N GLN A 98 -15.69 4.48 22.61
CA GLN A 98 -15.36 5.90 22.54
C GLN A 98 -15.48 6.41 21.13
N LYS A 99 -15.76 7.73 20.98
CA LYS A 99 -15.65 8.37 19.68
C LYS A 99 -14.18 8.49 19.25
N PRO A 100 -13.87 8.23 17.97
CA PRO A 100 -12.54 8.49 17.44
C PRO A 100 -12.14 9.95 17.66
N SER A 101 -10.85 10.21 17.87
CA SER A 101 -10.33 11.57 17.98
C SER A 101 -10.50 12.33 16.67
N GLU A 102 -11.37 13.33 16.64
CA GLU A 102 -11.60 14.18 15.47
C GLU A 102 -10.32 14.89 15.02
N VAL A 103 -9.51 15.34 15.97
CA VAL A 103 -8.22 16.01 15.68
C VAL A 103 -7.27 15.03 14.97
N TRP A 104 -7.20 13.78 15.45
CA TRP A 104 -6.37 12.76 14.83
C TRP A 104 -6.86 12.40 13.42
N GLN A 105 -8.16 12.22 13.26
CA GLN A 105 -8.76 11.92 11.96
C GLN A 105 -8.51 13.05 10.95
N LYS A 106 -8.74 14.30 11.38
CA LYS A 106 -8.48 15.47 10.55
C LYS A 106 -7.02 15.55 10.11
N LEU A 107 -6.08 15.24 11.02
CA LEU A 107 -4.65 15.20 10.71
C LEU A 107 -4.34 14.17 9.60
N GLN A 108 -4.91 12.96 9.69
CA GLN A 108 -4.69 11.95 8.65
C GLN A 108 -5.35 12.32 7.32
N LEU A 109 -6.59 12.82 7.35
CA LEU A 109 -7.27 13.30 6.14
C LEU A 109 -6.52 14.43 5.46
N THR A 110 -5.99 15.38 6.20
CA THR A 110 -5.17 16.48 5.63
C THR A 110 -3.92 15.95 4.91
N LYS A 111 -3.27 14.91 5.46
CA LYS A 111 -2.13 14.26 4.76
C LYS A 111 -2.57 13.60 3.46
N ILE A 112 -3.71 12.90 3.48
CA ILE A 112 -4.29 12.26 2.30
C ILE A 112 -4.61 13.31 1.24
N GLU A 113 -5.34 14.37 1.59
CA GLU A 113 -5.71 15.47 0.70
C GLU A 113 -4.48 16.12 0.05
N ASN A 114 -3.51 16.54 0.87
CA ASN A 114 -2.30 17.18 0.37
C ASN A 114 -1.51 16.26 -0.57
N THR A 115 -1.47 14.95 -0.28
CA THR A 115 -0.77 13.97 -1.11
C THR A 115 -1.50 13.75 -2.43
N ILE A 116 -2.82 13.65 -2.42
CA ILE A 116 -3.64 13.51 -3.63
C ILE A 116 -3.52 14.75 -4.51
N ASP A 117 -3.57 15.95 -3.93
CA ASP A 117 -3.39 17.21 -4.66
C ASP A 117 -1.99 17.32 -5.30
N TYR A 118 -0.95 16.88 -4.58
CA TYR A 118 0.40 16.83 -5.13
C TYR A 118 0.49 15.83 -6.28
N LEU A 119 -0.06 14.63 -6.12
CA LEU A 119 -0.04 13.57 -7.12
C LEU A 119 -0.80 13.98 -8.38
N ASP A 120 -1.98 14.61 -8.27
CA ASP A 120 -2.73 15.05 -9.45
C ASP A 120 -1.94 16.06 -10.29
N LYS A 121 -1.17 16.94 -9.65
CA LYS A 121 -0.34 17.93 -10.34
C LYS A 121 0.91 17.33 -10.99
N ASN A 122 1.46 16.27 -10.42
CA ASN A 122 2.80 15.78 -10.76
C ASN A 122 2.82 14.37 -11.38
N VAL A 123 1.71 13.64 -11.39
CA VAL A 123 1.65 12.21 -11.78
C VAL A 123 2.21 11.96 -13.18
N SER A 124 1.98 12.87 -14.12
CA SER A 124 2.48 12.73 -15.50
C SER A 124 4.00 12.82 -15.61
N ASN A 125 4.65 13.53 -14.69
CA ASN A 125 6.10 13.69 -14.67
C ASN A 125 6.77 12.61 -13.82
N ASP A 126 6.20 12.32 -12.65
CA ASP A 126 6.82 11.50 -11.61
C ASP A 126 6.50 10.00 -11.79
N PHE A 127 5.40 9.67 -12.49
CA PHE A 127 4.91 8.30 -12.67
C PHE A 127 4.61 7.99 -14.14
N ASN A 128 5.64 8.01 -14.99
CA ASN A 128 5.50 7.72 -16.40
C ASN A 128 4.93 6.30 -16.63
N PRO A 129 3.74 6.15 -17.25
CA PRO A 129 3.07 4.87 -17.41
C PRO A 129 3.76 3.88 -18.34
N SER A 130 4.76 4.34 -19.11
CA SER A 130 5.51 3.47 -20.04
C SER A 130 6.41 2.46 -19.34
N LYS A 131 6.73 2.68 -18.06
CA LYS A 131 7.62 1.82 -17.28
C LYS A 131 7.18 1.73 -15.83
N VAL A 132 6.60 0.60 -15.49
CA VAL A 132 6.06 0.36 -14.16
C VAL A 132 7.18 0.00 -13.17
N TYR A 133 7.36 0.84 -12.18
CA TYR A 133 8.26 0.64 -11.04
C TYR A 133 7.48 0.41 -9.75
N ILE A 134 8.18 0.14 -8.65
CA ILE A 134 7.57 -0.06 -7.33
C ILE A 134 6.72 1.14 -6.88
N SER A 135 7.12 2.37 -7.22
CA SER A 135 6.33 3.58 -6.96
C SER A 135 4.96 3.56 -7.64
N HIS A 136 4.87 3.05 -8.87
CA HIS A 136 3.60 2.91 -9.60
C HIS A 136 2.69 1.87 -8.94
N ILE A 137 3.28 0.73 -8.54
CA ILE A 137 2.55 -0.32 -7.79
C ILE A 137 2.03 0.26 -6.47
N GLY A 138 2.89 0.98 -5.73
CA GLY A 138 2.51 1.63 -4.49
C GLY A 138 1.39 2.65 -4.67
N LEU A 139 1.43 3.45 -5.75
CA LEU A 139 0.39 4.45 -6.03
C LEU A 139 -0.96 3.79 -6.35
N ILE A 140 -0.98 2.78 -7.22
CA ILE A 140 -2.21 2.01 -7.51
C ILE A 140 -2.79 1.42 -6.23
N VAL A 141 -1.97 0.75 -5.41
CA VAL A 141 -2.42 0.14 -4.16
C VAL A 141 -2.98 1.19 -3.20
N ALA A 142 -2.35 2.36 -3.09
CA ALA A 142 -2.80 3.44 -2.22
C ALA A 142 -4.17 4.01 -2.66
N LEU A 143 -4.33 4.27 -3.96
CA LEU A 143 -5.57 4.80 -4.53
C LEU A 143 -6.73 3.80 -4.41
N ASP A 144 -6.48 2.53 -4.74
CA ASP A 144 -7.48 1.47 -4.60
C ASP A 144 -7.85 1.23 -3.13
N TYR A 145 -6.91 1.39 -2.20
CA TYR A 145 -7.21 1.28 -0.78
C TYR A 145 -8.12 2.41 -0.28
N LEU A 146 -7.91 3.64 -0.76
CA LEU A 146 -8.80 4.78 -0.45
C LEU A 146 -10.23 4.50 -0.91
N ASN A 147 -10.40 3.98 -2.14
CA ASN A 147 -11.69 3.59 -2.69
C ASN A 147 -12.32 2.42 -1.92
N PHE A 148 -11.56 1.36 -1.70
CA PHE A 148 -12.02 0.16 -0.99
C PHE A 148 -12.51 0.46 0.43
N ARG A 149 -11.83 1.39 1.13
CA ARG A 149 -12.21 1.81 2.48
C ARG A 149 -13.16 3.01 2.52
N LYS A 150 -13.48 3.59 1.36
CA LYS A 150 -14.34 4.78 1.24
C LYS A 150 -13.86 5.94 2.12
N ILE A 151 -12.54 6.17 2.14
CA ILE A 151 -11.90 7.19 2.98
C ILE A 151 -11.98 8.56 2.31
N TYR A 152 -11.70 8.60 1.03
CA TYR A 152 -11.58 9.83 0.27
C TYR A 152 -11.91 9.60 -1.20
N ASP A 153 -12.85 10.37 -1.72
CA ASP A 153 -13.30 10.29 -3.11
C ASP A 153 -12.33 11.09 -4.01
N TRP A 154 -11.18 10.49 -4.28
CA TRP A 154 -10.13 11.12 -5.07
C TRP A 154 -10.49 11.17 -6.56
N GLU A 155 -11.21 10.20 -7.10
CA GLU A 155 -11.58 10.13 -8.52
C GLU A 155 -12.42 11.33 -8.94
N MET A 156 -13.36 11.75 -8.11
CA MET A 156 -14.22 12.91 -8.38
C MET A 156 -13.47 14.25 -8.23
N LYS A 157 -12.33 14.27 -7.54
CA LYS A 157 -11.59 15.50 -7.22
C LYS A 157 -10.36 15.71 -8.10
N THR A 158 -9.90 14.66 -8.82
CA THR A 158 -8.68 14.70 -9.62
C THR A 158 -8.97 14.35 -11.08
N LYS A 159 -8.23 14.96 -12.00
CA LYS A 159 -8.37 14.71 -13.44
C LYS A 159 -7.18 13.90 -13.99
N ASN A 160 -5.99 14.34 -13.65
CA ASN A 160 -4.77 13.73 -14.18
C ASN A 160 -4.50 12.39 -13.50
N LEU A 161 -4.72 12.34 -12.18
CA LEU A 161 -4.51 11.13 -11.38
C LEU A 161 -5.52 10.05 -11.76
N ASP A 162 -6.79 10.40 -11.97
CA ASP A 162 -7.82 9.46 -12.45
C ASP A 162 -7.49 8.89 -13.84
N ALA A 163 -7.09 9.76 -14.79
CA ALA A 163 -6.66 9.32 -16.12
C ALA A 163 -5.44 8.39 -16.05
N TRP A 164 -4.46 8.73 -15.23
CA TRP A 164 -3.27 7.91 -15.01
C TRP A 164 -3.63 6.54 -14.40
N HIS A 165 -4.47 6.51 -13.37
CA HIS A 165 -4.91 5.28 -12.72
C HIS A 165 -5.59 4.35 -13.72
N LYS A 166 -6.52 4.85 -14.52
CA LYS A 166 -7.21 4.09 -15.57
C LYS A 166 -6.24 3.50 -16.60
N GLN A 167 -5.25 4.28 -17.02
CA GLN A 167 -4.25 3.84 -18.00
C GLN A 167 -3.35 2.74 -17.42
N VAL A 168 -2.80 2.95 -16.22
CA VAL A 168 -1.84 2.01 -15.63
C VAL A 168 -2.52 0.73 -15.16
N SER A 169 -3.69 0.82 -14.52
CA SER A 169 -4.45 -0.35 -14.07
C SER A 169 -4.89 -1.25 -15.23
N ALA A 170 -5.20 -0.67 -16.38
CA ALA A 170 -5.58 -1.44 -17.58
C ALA A 170 -4.40 -2.26 -18.16
N SER A 171 -3.17 -1.80 -17.98
CA SER A 171 -1.96 -2.43 -18.55
C SER A 171 -1.11 -3.20 -17.52
N MET A 172 -1.34 -3.00 -16.23
CA MET A 172 -0.53 -3.61 -15.15
C MET A 172 -0.84 -5.12 -15.03
N PRO A 173 0.16 -5.99 -15.21
CA PRO A 173 -0.03 -7.43 -15.03
C PRO A 173 -0.46 -7.77 -13.60
N GLY A 174 -1.46 -8.64 -13.46
CA GLY A 174 -1.93 -9.11 -12.16
C GLY A 174 -2.84 -8.12 -11.39
N TYR A 175 -3.14 -6.94 -11.97
CA TYR A 175 -3.97 -5.94 -11.29
C TYR A 175 -5.35 -6.49 -10.91
N LYS A 176 -6.06 -7.09 -11.86
CA LYS A 176 -7.41 -7.62 -11.64
C LYS A 176 -7.46 -8.77 -10.64
N GLU A 177 -6.42 -9.59 -10.63
CA GLU A 177 -6.30 -10.75 -9.75
C GLU A 177 -6.00 -10.35 -8.31
N THR A 178 -5.32 -9.23 -8.12
CA THR A 178 -4.88 -8.73 -6.81
C THR A 178 -5.76 -7.62 -6.24
N TYR A 179 -6.74 -7.13 -7.01
CA TYR A 179 -7.67 -6.10 -6.54
C TYR A 179 -8.40 -6.55 -5.27
N PRO A 180 -8.52 -5.67 -4.25
CA PRO A 180 -9.16 -6.03 -2.99
C PRO A 180 -10.63 -6.41 -3.20
N LYS A 181 -11.05 -7.51 -2.57
CA LYS A 181 -12.42 -8.02 -2.60
C LYS A 181 -12.98 -8.04 -1.20
N ASP A 182 -14.23 -7.67 -1.05
CA ASP A 182 -14.93 -7.88 0.21
C ASP A 182 -14.95 -9.38 0.54
N PRO A 183 -14.72 -9.73 1.81
CA PRO A 183 -14.88 -11.13 2.23
C PRO A 183 -16.32 -11.56 2.05
N SER A 184 -16.52 -12.56 1.19
CA SER A 184 -17.79 -13.30 1.09
C SER A 184 -18.07 -14.09 2.35
#